data_b976763ee3e6c141efae60e8001b6b1c
#
_entry.id   b976763ee3e6c141efae60e8001b6b1c
#
_cell.length_a   1.000
_cell.length_b   1.000
_cell.length_c   1.000
_cell.angle_alpha   90.00
_cell.angle_beta   90.00
_cell.angle_gamma   90.00
#
_symmetry.space_group_name_H-M   'P 1'
#
loop_
_entity.id
_entity.type
_entity.pdbx_description
1 polymer ?
#
loop_
_entity_poly.entity_id
_entity_poly.type
_entity_poly.pdbx_seq_one_letter_code
_entity_poly.pdbx_strand_id
1 'polypeptide(L)'
;MNNYTREQLLVLAKLTAEDLEEIERSRRDHNRLGFAYQLAFMRVYNRFPIQRPSFEIDHELLTFVGLQLDISVDQIEHYHTRQPTLSRHQEQIRAYLDLRRFDEEAQAELEKFLFEEACRLEQMNALLARAEEFLREQSILQPAEDTLRRLIVTQRQAAREHIYERITGLLSEPFQEMLDELLEVKGGSLTPFQRLKHPPGQASPKSMLKLIRKMERIEETGILDIDLSWLNNNYQRSLTRYAQRCSADRMRQLIPPRRYAVLVCFLWQTYRDTIDHMVDMHDKIMTGVYSRAENQVDEEMRKRRKMLQSSLDSFRAIGKVLLDEAVEDLTLRQVIFSTIARSLLESQVEAVDDYREGKHSHPFHLVQSRFYYLRRFTPALLEHVDCRSEDGARSPLVEAVELLRELNDDNKRKLPEDAPLGFIKRSLRPLVEENGEVSKRAWECALLLAIRDEIRAGNVYVKDSKRFGRFDDFFIADSQWETRQAAFFRRAGLPAMADDVPAYLTERLDDAYDAFLEELPANTYAS
;
A
#
# COMPACT_ATOMS: atom_id res chain seq x y z
N MET A 1 19.02 -19.74 -8.25
CA MET A 1 20.26 -19.00 -7.89
C MET A 1 20.10 -18.55 -6.44
N ASN A 2 20.92 -19.07 -5.54
CA ASN A 2 20.86 -18.76 -4.12
C ASN A 2 21.02 -17.24 -3.90
N ASN A 3 20.12 -16.64 -3.16
CA ASN A 3 20.14 -15.20 -2.80
C ASN A 3 21.16 -14.90 -1.68
N TYR A 4 22.21 -15.70 -1.53
CA TYR A 4 23.26 -15.42 -0.55
C TYR A 4 24.22 -14.37 -1.09
N THR A 5 24.56 -13.40 -0.23
CA THR A 5 25.68 -12.50 -0.51
C THR A 5 26.99 -13.27 -0.49
N ARG A 6 28.02 -12.73 -1.13
CA ARG A 6 29.37 -13.30 -1.12
C ARG A 6 29.86 -13.60 0.30
N GLU A 7 29.63 -12.71 1.23
CA GLU A 7 30.00 -12.88 2.64
C GLU A 7 29.27 -14.04 3.32
N GLN A 8 27.96 -14.20 3.04
CA GLN A 8 27.17 -15.32 3.55
C GLN A 8 27.63 -16.67 2.99
N LEU A 9 28.03 -16.71 1.72
CA LEU A 9 28.60 -17.91 1.10
C LEU A 9 29.93 -18.31 1.77
N LEU A 10 30.79 -17.35 2.04
CA LEU A 10 32.07 -17.57 2.72
C LEU A 10 31.89 -18.04 4.18
N VAL A 11 30.89 -17.51 4.88
CA VAL A 11 30.57 -17.99 6.25
C VAL A 11 30.13 -19.45 6.24
N LEU A 12 29.26 -19.87 5.30
CA LEU A 12 28.81 -21.26 5.15
C LEU A 12 29.93 -22.22 4.75
N ALA A 13 30.90 -21.74 3.97
CA ALA A 13 32.03 -22.50 3.46
C ALA A 13 33.23 -22.54 4.42
N LYS A 14 33.15 -21.87 5.60
CA LYS A 14 34.20 -21.89 6.59
C LYS A 14 34.34 -23.28 7.21
N LEU A 15 35.55 -23.83 7.20
CA LEU A 15 35.86 -25.15 7.77
C LEU A 15 36.05 -25.01 9.30
N THR A 16 35.38 -25.87 10.03
CA THR A 16 35.54 -25.98 11.50
C THR A 16 36.72 -26.91 11.87
N ALA A 17 37.08 -26.95 13.14
CA ALA A 17 38.10 -27.89 13.61
C ALA A 17 37.71 -29.37 13.36
N GLU A 18 36.42 -29.70 13.55
CA GLU A 18 35.86 -31.02 13.26
C GLU A 18 35.90 -31.37 11.76
N ASP A 19 35.67 -30.39 10.91
CA ASP A 19 35.81 -30.56 9.46
C ASP A 19 37.24 -30.91 9.06
N LEU A 20 38.19 -30.21 9.65
CA LEU A 20 39.62 -30.46 9.39
C LEU A 20 40.03 -31.88 9.81
N GLU A 21 39.56 -32.37 10.97
CA GLU A 21 39.79 -33.76 11.40
C GLU A 21 39.20 -34.77 10.39
N GLU A 22 38.02 -34.53 9.86
CA GLU A 22 37.39 -35.41 8.87
C GLU A 22 38.11 -35.38 7.52
N ILE A 23 38.58 -34.19 7.08
CA ILE A 23 39.37 -33.98 5.88
C ILE A 23 40.73 -34.69 5.97
N GLU A 24 41.39 -34.66 7.14
CA GLU A 24 42.71 -35.29 7.37
C GLU A 24 42.69 -36.83 7.28
N ARG A 25 41.51 -37.47 7.39
CA ARG A 25 41.37 -38.90 7.12
C ARG A 25 41.67 -39.28 5.65
N SER A 26 41.60 -38.28 4.78
CA SER A 26 41.96 -38.44 3.37
C SER A 26 43.46 -38.33 3.16
N ARG A 27 44.05 -39.31 2.51
CA ARG A 27 45.48 -39.30 2.15
C ARG A 27 45.70 -38.55 0.85
N ARG A 28 46.66 -37.70 0.70
CA ARG A 28 47.03 -36.89 -0.46
C ARG A 28 46.23 -35.61 -0.60
N ASP A 29 46.88 -34.55 -0.97
CA ASP A 29 46.35 -33.18 -1.01
C ASP A 29 45.18 -33.02 -1.96
N HIS A 30 45.21 -33.63 -3.16
CA HIS A 30 44.08 -33.59 -4.09
C HIS A 30 42.79 -34.24 -3.51
N ASN A 31 42.92 -35.27 -2.64
CA ASN A 31 41.76 -35.89 -2.00
C ASN A 31 41.25 -35.03 -0.82
N ARG A 32 42.15 -34.40 -0.06
CA ARG A 32 41.80 -33.47 1.01
C ARG A 32 41.07 -32.25 0.47
N LEU A 33 41.63 -31.62 -0.59
CA LEU A 33 41.01 -30.49 -1.26
C LEU A 33 39.67 -30.88 -1.85
N GLY A 34 39.57 -32.02 -2.56
CA GLY A 34 38.34 -32.48 -3.17
C GLY A 34 37.23 -32.81 -2.17
N PHE A 35 37.58 -33.41 -1.04
CA PHE A 35 36.61 -33.65 0.06
C PHE A 35 36.12 -32.35 0.65
N ALA A 36 37.02 -31.44 1.04
CA ALA A 36 36.67 -30.15 1.58
C ALA A 36 35.83 -29.27 0.62
N TYR A 37 36.18 -29.30 -0.68
CA TYR A 37 35.39 -28.61 -1.70
C TYR A 37 33.97 -29.17 -1.78
N GLN A 38 33.80 -30.51 -1.81
CA GLN A 38 32.46 -31.10 -1.82
C GLN A 38 31.68 -30.80 -0.55
N LEU A 39 32.34 -30.79 0.62
CA LEU A 39 31.72 -30.44 1.90
C LEU A 39 31.24 -28.99 1.90
N ALA A 40 32.10 -28.05 1.51
CA ALA A 40 31.75 -26.64 1.41
C ALA A 40 30.65 -26.39 0.35
N PHE A 41 30.75 -27.04 -0.80
CA PHE A 41 29.75 -26.96 -1.87
C PHE A 41 28.39 -27.49 -1.39
N MET A 42 28.38 -28.58 -0.63
CA MET A 42 27.17 -29.13 -0.03
C MET A 42 26.50 -28.15 0.93
N ARG A 43 27.27 -27.50 1.82
CA ARG A 43 26.74 -26.51 2.77
C ARG A 43 26.16 -25.29 2.07
N VAL A 44 26.80 -24.84 1.00
CA VAL A 44 26.35 -23.68 0.22
C VAL A 44 25.13 -24.00 -0.63
N TYR A 45 25.17 -25.10 -1.40
CA TYR A 45 24.20 -25.40 -2.43
C TYR A 45 23.19 -26.51 -2.06
N ASN A 46 23.35 -27.16 -0.91
CA ASN A 46 22.56 -28.32 -0.47
C ASN A 46 22.51 -29.47 -1.49
N ARG A 47 23.51 -29.56 -2.35
CA ARG A 47 23.69 -30.61 -3.35
C ARG A 47 25.17 -30.86 -3.62
N PHE A 48 25.50 -32.01 -4.18
CA PHE A 48 26.87 -32.27 -4.64
C PHE A 48 27.14 -31.60 -6.00
N PRO A 49 28.42 -31.28 -6.30
CA PRO A 49 28.81 -30.80 -7.61
C PRO A 49 28.41 -31.78 -8.72
N ILE A 50 27.94 -31.26 -9.86
CA ILE A 50 27.61 -32.06 -11.02
C ILE A 50 28.90 -32.71 -11.56
N GLN A 51 28.83 -34.01 -11.88
CA GLN A 51 30.00 -34.76 -12.32
C GLN A 51 30.08 -34.91 -13.85
N ARG A 52 29.01 -34.73 -14.59
CA ARG A 52 28.92 -34.88 -16.05
C ARG A 52 28.17 -33.70 -16.67
N PRO A 53 28.61 -33.20 -17.82
CA PRO A 53 29.71 -33.65 -18.69
C PRO A 53 31.11 -33.34 -18.12
N SER A 54 31.26 -32.38 -17.23
CA SER A 54 32.49 -32.03 -16.51
C SER A 54 32.18 -31.86 -15.04
N PHE A 55 33.21 -32.00 -14.19
CA PHE A 55 33.07 -31.71 -12.75
C PHE A 55 32.79 -30.22 -12.55
N GLU A 56 31.72 -29.91 -11.84
CA GLU A 56 31.30 -28.53 -11.55
C GLU A 56 32.26 -27.89 -10.56
N ILE A 57 32.85 -26.76 -10.95
CA ILE A 57 33.79 -26.03 -10.12
C ILE A 57 33.28 -24.60 -9.95
N ASP A 58 33.03 -24.24 -8.71
CA ASP A 58 32.91 -22.85 -8.28
C ASP A 58 34.31 -22.38 -7.88
N HIS A 59 34.93 -21.56 -8.73
CA HIS A 59 36.31 -21.10 -8.55
C HIS A 59 36.51 -20.26 -7.28
N GLU A 60 35.53 -19.48 -6.86
CA GLU A 60 35.61 -18.67 -5.65
C GLU A 60 35.58 -19.55 -4.41
N LEU A 61 34.64 -20.49 -4.38
CA LEU A 61 34.52 -21.47 -3.30
C LEU A 61 35.76 -22.35 -3.20
N LEU A 62 36.27 -22.84 -4.34
CA LEU A 62 37.47 -23.65 -4.40
C LEU A 62 38.70 -22.91 -3.90
N THR A 63 38.87 -21.64 -4.30
CA THR A 63 39.97 -20.78 -3.83
C THR A 63 39.88 -20.56 -2.32
N PHE A 64 38.70 -20.28 -1.81
CA PHE A 64 38.50 -20.08 -0.36
C PHE A 64 38.81 -21.33 0.46
N VAL A 65 38.39 -22.50 -0.02
CA VAL A 65 38.68 -23.80 0.63
C VAL A 65 40.18 -24.13 0.53
N GLY A 66 40.81 -23.91 -0.63
CA GLY A 66 42.25 -24.12 -0.82
C GLY A 66 43.12 -23.27 0.13
N LEU A 67 42.73 -22.00 0.34
CA LEU A 67 43.41 -21.10 1.28
C LEU A 67 43.31 -21.60 2.75
N GLN A 68 42.13 -22.14 3.14
CA GLN A 68 41.97 -22.70 4.50
C GLN A 68 42.82 -23.95 4.75
N LEU A 69 43.11 -24.73 3.72
CA LEU A 69 43.89 -25.97 3.85
C LEU A 69 45.39 -25.81 3.51
N ASP A 70 45.81 -24.64 3.03
CA ASP A 70 47.13 -24.38 2.45
C ASP A 70 47.46 -25.37 1.30
N ILE A 71 46.48 -25.65 0.42
CA ILE A 71 46.62 -26.55 -0.71
C ILE A 71 46.35 -25.78 -2.00
N SER A 72 47.25 -25.94 -3.00
CA SER A 72 47.04 -25.31 -4.33
C SER A 72 45.75 -25.83 -5.00
N VAL A 73 44.97 -24.90 -5.56
CA VAL A 73 43.68 -25.18 -6.26
C VAL A 73 43.86 -26.08 -7.44
N ASP A 74 45.04 -26.13 -8.09
CA ASP A 74 45.33 -26.97 -9.25
C ASP A 74 45.22 -28.45 -8.92
N GLN A 75 45.36 -28.85 -7.65
CA GLN A 75 45.23 -30.23 -7.19
C GLN A 75 43.81 -30.78 -7.44
N ILE A 76 42.78 -29.96 -7.67
CA ILE A 76 41.42 -30.40 -7.94
C ILE A 76 41.33 -31.18 -9.26
N GLU A 77 42.21 -30.90 -10.23
CA GLU A 77 42.25 -31.63 -11.55
C GLU A 77 42.56 -33.12 -11.36
N HIS A 78 43.35 -33.49 -10.37
CA HIS A 78 43.66 -34.87 -10.08
C HIS A 78 42.55 -35.59 -9.29
N TYR A 79 41.68 -34.84 -8.63
CA TYR A 79 40.60 -35.38 -7.81
C TYR A 79 39.47 -35.99 -8.63
N HIS A 80 38.94 -35.24 -9.61
CA HIS A 80 37.74 -35.64 -10.35
C HIS A 80 37.94 -36.79 -11.35
N THR A 81 39.18 -37.24 -11.54
CA THR A 81 39.48 -38.34 -12.46
C THR A 81 39.06 -39.71 -11.95
N ARG A 82 38.80 -39.88 -10.65
CA ARG A 82 38.49 -41.17 -10.01
C ARG A 82 37.08 -41.22 -9.42
N GLN A 83 36.11 -41.68 -10.22
CA GLN A 83 34.70 -41.83 -9.83
C GLN A 83 34.47 -42.57 -8.50
N PRO A 84 35.14 -43.71 -8.19
CA PRO A 84 34.93 -44.37 -6.89
C PRO A 84 35.32 -43.54 -5.68
N THR A 85 36.31 -42.66 -5.82
CA THR A 85 36.74 -41.76 -4.74
C THR A 85 35.69 -40.68 -4.52
N LEU A 86 35.17 -40.09 -5.59
CA LEU A 86 34.09 -39.08 -5.51
C LEU A 86 32.85 -39.63 -4.79
N SER A 87 32.36 -40.80 -5.21
CA SER A 87 31.15 -41.41 -4.63
C SER A 87 31.35 -41.75 -3.13
N ARG A 88 32.53 -42.26 -2.79
CA ARG A 88 32.84 -42.55 -1.39
C ARG A 88 32.89 -41.27 -0.53
N HIS A 89 33.49 -40.21 -1.03
CA HIS A 89 33.50 -38.94 -0.33
C HIS A 89 32.09 -38.35 -0.18
N GLN A 90 31.26 -38.46 -1.18
CA GLN A 90 29.85 -38.06 -1.09
C GLN A 90 29.09 -38.83 0.00
N GLU A 91 29.33 -40.14 0.11
CA GLU A 91 28.74 -40.94 1.18
C GLU A 91 29.25 -40.57 2.57
N GLN A 92 30.56 -40.32 2.70
CA GLN A 92 31.16 -39.86 3.95
C GLN A 92 30.61 -38.48 4.37
N ILE A 93 30.57 -37.52 3.45
CA ILE A 93 30.00 -36.17 3.71
C ILE A 93 28.54 -36.25 4.11
N ARG A 94 27.76 -37.10 3.43
CA ARG A 94 26.35 -37.30 3.74
C ARG A 94 26.16 -37.86 5.17
N ALA A 95 26.97 -38.85 5.55
CA ALA A 95 26.93 -39.43 6.89
C ALA A 95 27.43 -38.45 7.94
N TYR A 96 28.47 -37.67 7.64
CA TYR A 96 29.03 -36.65 8.52
C TYR A 96 28.03 -35.51 8.81
N LEU A 97 27.27 -35.07 7.81
CA LEU A 97 26.28 -34.02 7.93
C LEU A 97 24.85 -34.52 8.26
N ASP A 98 24.69 -35.84 8.49
CA ASP A 98 23.39 -36.51 8.74
C ASP A 98 22.32 -36.16 7.68
N LEU A 99 22.71 -36.21 6.40
CA LEU A 99 21.84 -35.82 5.31
C LEU A 99 21.02 -37.01 4.78
N ARG A 100 19.71 -36.83 4.71
CA ARG A 100 18.77 -37.77 4.08
C ARG A 100 18.89 -37.70 2.55
N ARG A 101 18.73 -38.84 1.88
CA ARG A 101 18.58 -38.86 0.42
C ARG A 101 17.21 -38.33 0.02
N PHE A 102 17.12 -37.80 -1.19
CA PHE A 102 15.83 -37.45 -1.79
C PHE A 102 15.22 -38.75 -2.35
N ASP A 103 14.51 -39.49 -1.52
CA ASP A 103 13.77 -40.71 -1.81
C ASP A 103 12.26 -40.41 -1.93
N GLU A 104 11.44 -41.46 -2.04
CA GLU A 104 10.00 -41.35 -2.21
C GLU A 104 9.33 -40.70 -0.99
N GLU A 105 9.82 -40.93 0.24
CA GLU A 105 9.32 -40.34 1.46
C GLU A 105 9.62 -38.84 1.51
N ALA A 106 10.87 -38.46 1.26
CA ALA A 106 11.30 -37.07 1.18
C ALA A 106 10.57 -36.30 0.06
N GLN A 107 10.30 -36.97 -1.08
CA GLN A 107 9.52 -36.38 -2.14
C GLN A 107 8.07 -36.12 -1.70
N ALA A 108 7.42 -37.06 -1.02
CA ALA A 108 6.05 -36.90 -0.54
C ALA A 108 5.96 -35.79 0.51
N GLU A 109 6.95 -35.66 1.43
CA GLU A 109 7.04 -34.57 2.38
C GLU A 109 7.15 -33.21 1.66
N LEU A 110 8.03 -33.11 0.66
CA LEU A 110 8.20 -31.91 -0.13
C LEU A 110 6.95 -31.56 -0.95
N GLU A 111 6.29 -32.55 -1.55
CA GLU A 111 5.06 -32.34 -2.32
C GLU A 111 3.94 -31.77 -1.45
N LYS A 112 3.75 -32.31 -0.24
CA LYS A 112 2.79 -31.79 0.73
C LYS A 112 3.11 -30.34 1.12
N PHE A 113 4.36 -30.08 1.47
CA PHE A 113 4.82 -28.73 1.81
C PHE A 113 4.60 -27.76 0.64
N LEU A 114 4.99 -28.15 -0.58
CA LEU A 114 4.82 -27.32 -1.77
C LEU A 114 3.35 -27.04 -2.09
N PHE A 115 2.45 -28.00 -1.88
CA PHE A 115 1.02 -27.79 -2.06
C PHE A 115 0.49 -26.72 -1.09
N GLU A 116 0.86 -26.81 0.19
CA GLU A 116 0.45 -25.82 1.21
C GLU A 116 1.01 -24.42 0.90
N GLU A 117 2.29 -24.33 0.52
CA GLU A 117 2.90 -23.06 0.12
C GLU A 117 2.32 -22.53 -1.21
N ALA A 118 1.99 -23.39 -2.17
CA ALA A 118 1.37 -22.98 -3.44
C ALA A 118 -0.06 -22.43 -3.26
N CYS A 119 -0.75 -22.82 -2.19
CA CYS A 119 -2.02 -22.18 -1.81
C CYS A 119 -1.84 -20.74 -1.33
N ARG A 120 -0.62 -20.33 -0.96
CA ARG A 120 -0.30 -18.99 -0.46
C ARG A 120 0.51 -18.16 -1.44
N LEU A 121 1.38 -18.81 -2.23
CA LEU A 121 2.33 -18.18 -3.12
C LEU A 121 2.13 -18.68 -4.56
N GLU A 122 1.91 -17.78 -5.50
CA GLU A 122 1.73 -18.16 -6.91
C GLU A 122 3.03 -18.10 -7.71
N GLN A 123 4.01 -17.33 -7.25
CA GLN A 123 5.25 -17.08 -7.98
C GLN A 123 6.20 -18.27 -7.96
N MET A 124 6.63 -18.73 -9.15
CA MET A 124 7.53 -19.88 -9.32
C MET A 124 8.85 -19.74 -8.54
N ASN A 125 9.49 -18.57 -8.62
CA ASN A 125 10.77 -18.32 -7.94
C ASN A 125 10.63 -18.29 -6.41
N ALA A 126 9.49 -17.80 -5.88
CA ALA A 126 9.23 -17.83 -4.45
C ALA A 126 9.02 -19.28 -3.96
N LEU A 127 8.29 -20.10 -4.70
CA LEU A 127 8.10 -21.51 -4.36
C LEU A 127 9.41 -22.29 -4.46
N LEU A 128 10.27 -21.97 -5.43
CA LEU A 128 11.60 -22.60 -5.55
C LEU A 128 12.46 -22.28 -4.31
N ALA A 129 12.51 -21.00 -3.92
CA ALA A 129 13.26 -20.61 -2.71
C ALA A 129 12.72 -21.30 -1.45
N ARG A 130 11.39 -21.43 -1.32
CA ARG A 130 10.77 -22.16 -0.20
C ARG A 130 11.07 -23.65 -0.22
N ALA A 131 11.08 -24.27 -1.39
CA ALA A 131 11.46 -25.67 -1.53
C ALA A 131 12.93 -25.92 -1.14
N GLU A 132 13.85 -25.06 -1.58
CA GLU A 132 15.27 -25.12 -1.22
C GLU A 132 15.47 -24.92 0.29
N GLU A 133 14.75 -23.98 0.91
CA GLU A 133 14.77 -23.75 2.36
C GLU A 133 14.25 -24.98 3.12
N PHE A 134 13.09 -25.52 2.74
CA PHE A 134 12.52 -26.73 3.35
C PHE A 134 13.49 -27.93 3.29
N LEU A 135 14.05 -28.21 2.12
CA LEU A 135 15.01 -29.33 1.96
C LEU A 135 16.23 -29.17 2.88
N ARG A 136 16.70 -27.93 3.06
CA ARG A 136 17.82 -27.64 3.94
C ARG A 136 17.45 -27.80 5.42
N GLU A 137 16.30 -27.29 5.83
CA GLU A 137 15.78 -27.40 7.22
C GLU A 137 15.55 -28.87 7.62
N GLN A 138 15.09 -29.70 6.67
CA GLN A 138 14.86 -31.13 6.90
C GLN A 138 16.10 -32.00 6.66
N SER A 139 17.28 -31.39 6.44
CA SER A 139 18.53 -32.09 6.12
C SER A 139 18.38 -33.05 4.93
N ILE A 140 17.58 -32.70 3.94
CA ILE A 140 17.33 -33.50 2.73
C ILE A 140 18.18 -32.96 1.57
N LEU A 141 18.88 -33.85 0.87
CA LEU A 141 19.63 -33.51 -0.32
C LEU A 141 18.72 -32.95 -1.41
N GLN A 142 19.10 -31.81 -1.97
CA GLN A 142 18.37 -31.22 -3.08
C GLN A 142 18.41 -32.10 -4.32
N PRO A 143 17.26 -32.45 -4.92
CA PRO A 143 17.22 -33.17 -6.19
C PRO A 143 17.70 -32.29 -7.36
N ALA A 144 17.84 -32.89 -8.53
CA ALA A 144 18.14 -32.14 -9.74
C ALA A 144 17.14 -31.01 -9.95
N GLU A 145 17.61 -29.84 -10.39
CA GLU A 145 16.79 -28.63 -10.55
C GLU A 145 15.54 -28.86 -11.40
N ASP A 146 15.65 -29.63 -12.48
CA ASP A 146 14.52 -29.99 -13.35
C ASP A 146 13.46 -30.80 -12.59
N THR A 147 13.87 -31.71 -11.71
CA THR A 147 12.96 -32.47 -10.85
C THR A 147 12.22 -31.56 -9.90
N LEU A 148 12.95 -30.68 -9.21
CA LEU A 148 12.38 -29.73 -8.28
C LEU A 148 11.38 -28.78 -8.98
N ARG A 149 11.75 -28.22 -10.13
CA ARG A 149 10.87 -27.37 -10.94
C ARG A 149 9.60 -28.11 -11.39
N ARG A 150 9.72 -29.37 -11.80
CA ARG A 150 8.56 -30.20 -12.20
C ARG A 150 7.61 -30.43 -11.02
N LEU A 151 8.13 -30.77 -9.84
CA LEU A 151 7.32 -30.94 -8.62
C LEU A 151 6.57 -29.63 -8.27
N ILE A 152 7.27 -28.50 -8.31
CA ILE A 152 6.65 -27.19 -8.05
C ILE A 152 5.53 -26.91 -9.05
N VAL A 153 5.73 -27.16 -10.35
CA VAL A 153 4.69 -26.95 -11.37
C VAL A 153 3.47 -27.82 -11.08
N THR A 154 3.68 -29.09 -10.73
CA THR A 154 2.59 -30.04 -10.42
C THR A 154 1.80 -29.57 -9.18
N GLN A 155 2.47 -29.29 -8.08
CA GLN A 155 1.80 -28.89 -6.84
C GLN A 155 1.13 -27.50 -6.97
N ARG A 156 1.70 -26.60 -7.73
CA ARG A 156 1.09 -25.30 -8.06
C ARG A 156 -0.21 -25.46 -8.86
N GLN A 157 -0.25 -26.41 -9.78
CA GLN A 157 -1.47 -26.69 -10.54
C GLN A 157 -2.55 -27.33 -9.64
N ALA A 158 -2.19 -28.29 -8.81
CA ALA A 158 -3.09 -28.90 -7.84
C ALA A 158 -3.65 -27.89 -6.84
N ALA A 159 -2.81 -26.98 -6.32
CA ALA A 159 -3.24 -25.91 -5.43
C ALA A 159 -4.23 -24.94 -6.10
N ARG A 160 -4.01 -24.62 -7.38
CA ARG A 160 -4.95 -23.80 -8.17
C ARG A 160 -6.32 -24.46 -8.30
N GLU A 161 -6.34 -25.72 -8.68
CA GLU A 161 -7.59 -26.48 -8.82
C GLU A 161 -8.32 -26.57 -7.50
N HIS A 162 -7.62 -26.88 -6.42
CA HIS A 162 -8.19 -26.89 -5.07
C HIS A 162 -8.81 -25.55 -4.67
N ILE A 163 -8.13 -24.43 -4.92
CA ILE A 163 -8.66 -23.08 -4.64
C ILE A 163 -9.91 -22.80 -5.47
N TYR A 164 -9.91 -23.15 -6.77
CA TYR A 164 -11.07 -22.93 -7.63
C TYR A 164 -12.29 -23.75 -7.19
N GLU A 165 -12.08 -25.01 -6.83
CA GLU A 165 -13.13 -25.89 -6.33
C GLU A 165 -13.67 -25.41 -4.98
N ARG A 166 -12.78 -25.00 -4.07
CA ARG A 166 -13.18 -24.47 -2.77
C ARG A 166 -14.00 -23.19 -2.89
N ILE A 167 -13.61 -22.25 -3.75
CA ILE A 167 -14.41 -21.03 -4.03
C ILE A 167 -15.77 -21.43 -4.62
N THR A 168 -15.78 -22.32 -5.63
CA THR A 168 -17.02 -22.76 -6.28
C THR A 168 -17.96 -23.46 -5.29
N GLY A 169 -17.43 -24.23 -4.35
CA GLY A 169 -18.19 -24.86 -3.28
C GLY A 169 -18.88 -23.92 -2.30
N LEU A 170 -18.46 -22.65 -2.24
CA LEU A 170 -19.13 -21.60 -1.45
C LEU A 170 -20.32 -20.97 -2.20
N LEU A 171 -20.47 -21.23 -3.50
CA LEU A 171 -21.44 -20.54 -4.36
C LEU A 171 -22.73 -21.38 -4.52
N SER A 172 -23.86 -20.77 -4.25
CA SER A 172 -25.16 -21.35 -4.61
C SER A 172 -25.38 -21.35 -6.13
N GLU A 173 -26.23 -22.23 -6.64
CA GLU A 173 -26.58 -22.27 -8.07
C GLU A 173 -27.07 -20.89 -8.60
N PRO A 174 -27.99 -20.17 -7.91
CA PRO A 174 -28.41 -18.84 -8.36
C PRO A 174 -27.27 -17.85 -8.43
N PHE A 175 -26.28 -17.95 -7.52
CA PHE A 175 -25.10 -17.07 -7.55
C PHE A 175 -24.21 -17.38 -8.77
N GLN A 176 -24.04 -18.66 -9.11
CA GLN A 176 -23.29 -19.07 -10.31
C GLN A 176 -23.97 -18.57 -11.60
N GLU A 177 -25.30 -18.69 -11.67
CA GLU A 177 -26.08 -18.15 -12.79
C GLU A 177 -25.90 -16.63 -12.92
N MET A 178 -25.97 -15.89 -11.81
CA MET A 178 -25.72 -14.44 -11.79
C MET A 178 -24.29 -14.10 -12.29
N LEU A 179 -23.27 -14.89 -11.91
CA LEU A 179 -21.92 -14.70 -12.41
C LEU A 179 -21.82 -14.92 -13.93
N ASP A 180 -22.52 -15.90 -14.48
CA ASP A 180 -22.57 -16.14 -15.93
C ASP A 180 -23.32 -15.02 -16.66
N GLU A 181 -24.40 -14.50 -16.08
CA GLU A 181 -25.13 -13.33 -16.61
C GLU A 181 -24.28 -12.05 -16.68
N LEU A 182 -23.27 -11.89 -15.79
CA LEU A 182 -22.33 -10.77 -15.90
C LEU A 182 -21.56 -10.76 -17.22
N LEU A 183 -21.39 -11.92 -17.85
CA LEU A 183 -20.67 -12.08 -19.10
C LEU A 183 -21.54 -11.89 -20.34
N GLU A 184 -22.86 -11.79 -20.19
CA GLU A 184 -23.79 -11.64 -21.28
C GLU A 184 -24.12 -10.18 -21.60
N VAL A 185 -24.42 -9.91 -22.87
CA VAL A 185 -24.83 -8.56 -23.31
C VAL A 185 -26.31 -8.37 -23.02
N LYS A 186 -26.63 -7.56 -22.01
CA LYS A 186 -28.03 -7.19 -21.70
C LYS A 186 -28.29 -5.73 -22.12
N GLY A 187 -29.01 -5.52 -23.18
CA GLY A 187 -29.53 -4.20 -23.57
C GLY A 187 -28.47 -3.13 -23.89
N GLY A 188 -27.34 -3.48 -24.51
CA GLY A 188 -26.32 -2.53 -24.89
C GLY A 188 -25.15 -3.19 -25.64
N SER A 189 -24.03 -2.47 -25.86
CA SER A 189 -22.84 -2.99 -26.54
C SER A 189 -21.82 -3.64 -25.59
N LEU A 190 -21.94 -3.43 -24.28
CA LEU A 190 -21.01 -3.91 -23.28
C LEU A 190 -21.69 -4.82 -22.25
N THR A 191 -21.00 -5.89 -21.85
CA THR A 191 -21.44 -6.77 -20.76
C THR A 191 -21.37 -6.04 -19.41
N PRO A 192 -22.14 -6.48 -18.37
CA PRO A 192 -21.97 -5.97 -17.00
C PRO A 192 -20.52 -6.09 -16.50
N PHE A 193 -19.86 -7.20 -16.78
CA PHE A 193 -18.44 -7.42 -16.46
C PHE A 193 -17.53 -6.35 -17.06
N GLN A 194 -17.73 -5.98 -18.33
CA GLN A 194 -16.96 -4.92 -18.97
C GLN A 194 -17.25 -3.56 -18.34
N ARG A 195 -18.52 -3.27 -18.02
CA ARG A 195 -18.91 -2.00 -17.35
C ARG A 195 -18.27 -1.85 -15.97
N LEU A 196 -18.13 -2.94 -15.20
CA LEU A 196 -17.48 -2.93 -13.89
C LEU A 196 -15.99 -2.57 -13.97
N LYS A 197 -15.33 -2.78 -15.10
CA LYS A 197 -13.90 -2.42 -15.30
C LYS A 197 -13.64 -0.95 -15.56
N HIS A 198 -14.69 -0.17 -15.90
CA HIS A 198 -14.49 1.24 -16.21
C HIS A 198 -13.95 2.01 -14.99
N PRO A 199 -12.90 2.83 -15.19
CA PRO A 199 -12.36 3.68 -14.14
C PRO A 199 -13.36 4.79 -13.79
N PRO A 200 -13.18 5.42 -12.60
CA PRO A 200 -13.99 6.58 -12.22
C PRO A 200 -13.74 7.77 -13.16
N GLY A 201 -14.76 8.58 -13.39
CA GLY A 201 -14.63 9.82 -14.13
C GLY A 201 -13.98 10.94 -13.32
N GLN A 202 -13.90 12.15 -13.89
CA GLN A 202 -13.44 13.34 -13.16
C GLN A 202 -14.30 13.61 -11.93
N ALA A 203 -13.70 14.19 -10.88
CA ALA A 203 -14.37 14.49 -9.62
C ALA A 203 -15.54 15.45 -9.79
N SER A 204 -16.74 14.92 -9.62
CA SER A 204 -18.02 15.66 -9.74
C SER A 204 -19.15 14.87 -9.09
N PRO A 205 -20.27 15.50 -8.67
CA PRO A 205 -21.45 14.79 -8.18
C PRO A 205 -21.98 13.74 -9.17
N LYS A 206 -21.94 14.03 -10.46
CA LYS A 206 -22.38 13.09 -11.51
C LYS A 206 -21.50 11.83 -11.54
N SER A 207 -20.19 11.99 -11.40
CA SER A 207 -19.24 10.86 -11.37
C SER A 207 -19.36 10.08 -10.07
N MET A 208 -19.58 10.75 -8.94
CA MET A 208 -19.85 10.11 -7.65
C MET A 208 -21.11 9.25 -7.71
N LEU A 209 -22.21 9.76 -8.21
CA LEU A 209 -23.45 9.00 -8.39
C LEU A 209 -23.28 7.78 -9.32
N LYS A 210 -22.35 7.83 -10.29
CA LYS A 210 -22.01 6.65 -11.09
C LYS A 210 -21.26 5.60 -10.30
N LEU A 211 -20.34 6.02 -9.40
CA LEU A 211 -19.63 5.10 -8.49
C LEU A 211 -20.60 4.46 -7.50
N ILE A 212 -21.51 5.24 -6.93
CA ILE A 212 -22.55 4.74 -6.01
C ILE A 212 -23.40 3.67 -6.71
N ARG A 213 -23.91 3.93 -7.91
CA ARG A 213 -24.64 2.93 -8.69
C ARG A 213 -23.83 1.70 -9.06
N LYS A 214 -22.51 1.85 -9.22
CA LYS A 214 -21.60 0.70 -9.41
C LYS A 214 -21.50 -0.12 -8.14
N MET A 215 -21.45 0.54 -6.98
CA MET A 215 -21.44 -0.10 -5.68
C MET A 215 -22.73 -0.87 -5.42
N GLU A 216 -23.89 -0.23 -5.56
CA GLU A 216 -25.20 -0.85 -5.43
C GLU A 216 -25.32 -2.14 -6.25
N ARG A 217 -24.87 -2.11 -7.51
CA ARG A 217 -24.88 -3.30 -8.38
C ARG A 217 -23.94 -4.41 -7.92
N ILE A 218 -22.83 -4.08 -7.27
CA ILE A 218 -21.93 -5.10 -6.71
C ILE A 218 -22.55 -5.69 -5.45
N GLU A 219 -23.15 -4.88 -4.59
CA GLU A 219 -23.85 -5.31 -3.38
C GLU A 219 -25.06 -6.20 -3.72
N GLU A 220 -25.85 -5.83 -4.72
CA GLU A 220 -26.97 -6.63 -5.25
C GLU A 220 -26.56 -8.03 -5.71
N THR A 221 -25.29 -8.26 -6.04
CA THR A 221 -24.80 -9.62 -6.38
C THR A 221 -24.77 -10.56 -5.19
N GLY A 222 -24.77 -10.08 -3.96
CA GLY A 222 -24.56 -10.87 -2.76
C GLY A 222 -23.09 -11.29 -2.53
N ILE A 223 -22.13 -10.65 -3.20
CA ILE A 223 -20.70 -10.97 -3.08
C ILE A 223 -20.18 -10.84 -1.64
N LEU A 224 -20.79 -9.97 -0.84
CA LEU A 224 -20.39 -9.72 0.55
C LEU A 224 -20.69 -10.89 1.49
N ASP A 225 -21.59 -11.79 1.11
CA ASP A 225 -21.93 -13.00 1.86
C ASP A 225 -20.91 -14.12 1.64
N ILE A 226 -20.00 -13.95 0.69
CA ILE A 226 -18.97 -14.95 0.38
C ILE A 226 -17.70 -14.67 1.20
N ASP A 227 -17.42 -15.54 2.17
CA ASP A 227 -16.19 -15.46 2.98
C ASP A 227 -14.96 -15.90 2.18
N LEU A 228 -14.11 -14.92 1.86
CA LEU A 228 -12.80 -15.11 1.22
C LEU A 228 -11.62 -14.84 2.17
N SER A 229 -11.83 -14.73 3.46
CA SER A 229 -10.79 -14.41 4.46
C SER A 229 -9.65 -15.44 4.50
N TRP A 230 -9.95 -16.69 4.16
CA TRP A 230 -8.98 -17.77 4.05
C TRP A 230 -8.07 -17.67 2.82
N LEU A 231 -8.48 -16.93 1.77
CA LEU A 231 -7.75 -16.80 0.52
C LEU A 231 -6.65 -15.75 0.65
N ASN A 232 -5.42 -16.15 0.36
CA ASN A 232 -4.29 -15.23 0.41
C ASN A 232 -4.49 -14.03 -0.53
N ASN A 233 -4.22 -12.83 -0.02
CA ASN A 233 -4.37 -11.56 -0.76
C ASN A 233 -3.61 -11.52 -2.09
N ASN A 234 -2.41 -12.12 -2.16
CA ASN A 234 -1.63 -12.15 -3.41
C ASN A 234 -2.30 -13.02 -4.46
N TYR A 235 -2.89 -14.15 -4.02
CA TYR A 235 -3.64 -15.04 -4.91
C TYR A 235 -4.90 -14.35 -5.44
N GLN A 236 -5.68 -13.73 -4.55
CA GLN A 236 -6.86 -12.94 -4.92
C GLN A 236 -6.50 -11.84 -5.93
N ARG A 237 -5.40 -11.10 -5.69
CA ARG A 237 -4.90 -10.09 -6.63
C ARG A 237 -4.48 -10.67 -7.97
N SER A 238 -3.90 -11.86 -8.00
CA SER A 238 -3.51 -12.52 -9.24
C SER A 238 -4.73 -12.88 -10.10
N LEU A 239 -5.76 -13.49 -9.51
CA LEU A 239 -7.03 -13.79 -10.19
C LEU A 239 -7.73 -12.53 -10.68
N THR A 240 -7.75 -11.48 -9.86
CA THR A 240 -8.32 -10.18 -10.24
C THR A 240 -7.57 -9.56 -11.42
N ARG A 241 -6.23 -9.58 -11.42
CA ARG A 241 -5.43 -9.07 -12.56
C ARG A 241 -5.71 -9.84 -13.84
N TYR A 242 -5.90 -11.16 -13.72
CA TYR A 242 -6.32 -11.97 -14.87
C TYR A 242 -7.69 -11.51 -15.39
N ALA A 243 -8.70 -11.33 -14.49
CA ALA A 243 -10.02 -10.82 -14.85
C ALA A 243 -9.94 -9.44 -15.54
N GLN A 244 -9.13 -8.52 -15.03
CA GLN A 244 -8.97 -7.17 -15.59
C GLN A 244 -8.49 -7.19 -17.06
N ARG A 245 -7.62 -8.13 -17.41
CA ARG A 245 -7.05 -8.28 -18.76
C ARG A 245 -7.93 -9.12 -19.70
N CYS A 246 -8.83 -9.91 -19.15
CA CYS A 246 -9.62 -10.89 -19.88
C CYS A 246 -10.86 -10.23 -20.51
N SER A 247 -11.21 -10.55 -21.77
CA SER A 247 -12.51 -10.21 -22.35
C SER A 247 -13.63 -11.09 -21.78
N ALA A 248 -14.88 -10.68 -21.94
CA ALA A 248 -16.03 -11.50 -21.55
C ALA A 248 -16.05 -12.84 -22.30
N ASP A 249 -15.73 -12.83 -23.60
CA ASP A 249 -15.68 -14.04 -24.42
C ASP A 249 -14.61 -15.01 -23.93
N ARG A 250 -13.43 -14.51 -23.62
CA ARG A 250 -12.36 -15.33 -23.05
C ARG A 250 -12.71 -15.88 -21.68
N MET A 251 -13.45 -15.11 -20.86
CA MET A 251 -13.92 -15.55 -19.56
C MET A 251 -14.93 -16.70 -19.69
N ARG A 252 -15.86 -16.62 -20.65
CA ARG A 252 -16.80 -17.72 -20.93
C ARG A 252 -16.13 -19.04 -21.36
N GLN A 253 -14.97 -18.97 -22.01
CA GLN A 253 -14.20 -20.13 -22.44
C GLN A 253 -13.48 -20.87 -21.29
N LEU A 254 -13.39 -20.26 -20.11
CA LEU A 254 -12.81 -20.92 -18.94
C LEU A 254 -13.73 -22.02 -18.42
N ILE A 255 -13.15 -23.09 -17.89
CA ILE A 255 -13.90 -24.12 -17.16
C ILE A 255 -14.60 -23.50 -15.96
N PRO A 256 -15.83 -23.93 -15.59
CA PRO A 256 -16.65 -23.32 -14.57
C PRO A 256 -15.93 -23.01 -13.24
N PRO A 257 -15.22 -23.93 -12.57
CA PRO A 257 -14.57 -23.63 -11.30
C PRO A 257 -13.57 -22.48 -11.39
N ARG A 258 -12.75 -22.47 -12.46
CA ARG A 258 -11.80 -21.37 -12.70
C ARG A 258 -12.50 -20.06 -13.03
N ARG A 259 -13.54 -20.11 -13.85
CA ARG A 259 -14.33 -18.93 -14.24
C ARG A 259 -14.95 -18.27 -13.04
N TYR A 260 -15.61 -19.04 -12.19
CA TYR A 260 -16.25 -18.54 -10.99
C TYR A 260 -15.25 -18.00 -9.98
N ALA A 261 -14.16 -18.69 -9.72
CA ALA A 261 -13.11 -18.21 -8.83
C ALA A 261 -12.54 -16.84 -9.29
N VAL A 262 -12.32 -16.68 -10.58
CA VAL A 262 -11.83 -15.43 -11.17
C VAL A 262 -12.86 -14.31 -11.05
N LEU A 263 -14.15 -14.59 -11.32
CA LEU A 263 -15.23 -13.59 -11.23
C LEU A 263 -15.51 -13.17 -9.79
N VAL A 264 -15.53 -14.11 -8.84
CA VAL A 264 -15.70 -13.83 -7.41
C VAL A 264 -14.58 -12.93 -6.89
N CYS A 265 -13.32 -13.27 -7.15
CA CYS A 265 -12.18 -12.43 -6.76
C CYS A 265 -12.23 -11.06 -7.44
N PHE A 266 -12.68 -10.99 -8.68
CA PHE A 266 -12.85 -9.73 -9.41
C PHE A 266 -13.94 -8.86 -8.79
N LEU A 267 -15.10 -9.40 -8.47
CA LEU A 267 -16.21 -8.66 -7.84
C LEU A 267 -15.79 -8.14 -6.47
N TRP A 268 -15.25 -9.00 -5.60
CA TRP A 268 -14.77 -8.62 -4.28
C TRP A 268 -13.73 -7.51 -4.33
N GLN A 269 -12.76 -7.63 -5.23
CA GLN A 269 -11.74 -6.61 -5.40
C GLN A 269 -12.31 -5.31 -5.98
N THR A 270 -13.28 -5.41 -6.92
CA THR A 270 -13.94 -4.24 -7.52
C THR A 270 -14.80 -3.50 -6.50
N TYR A 271 -15.43 -4.22 -5.56
CA TYR A 271 -16.12 -3.64 -4.41
C TYR A 271 -15.17 -2.74 -3.61
N ARG A 272 -14.06 -3.29 -3.15
CA ARG A 272 -13.05 -2.56 -2.36
C ARG A 272 -12.44 -1.38 -3.12
N ASP A 273 -12.13 -1.57 -4.42
CA ASP A 273 -11.63 -0.48 -5.28
C ASP A 273 -12.67 0.63 -5.47
N THR A 274 -13.97 0.29 -5.46
CA THR A 274 -15.04 1.28 -5.60
C THR A 274 -15.17 2.12 -4.34
N ILE A 275 -15.02 1.54 -3.14
CA ILE A 275 -14.93 2.28 -1.88
C ILE A 275 -13.77 3.28 -1.95
N ASP A 276 -12.56 2.82 -2.27
CA ASP A 276 -11.38 3.67 -2.40
C ASP A 276 -11.61 4.84 -3.37
N HIS A 277 -12.25 4.56 -4.51
CA HIS A 277 -12.57 5.59 -5.50
C HIS A 277 -13.62 6.59 -5.01
N MET A 278 -14.58 6.17 -4.19
CA MET A 278 -15.58 7.08 -3.60
C MET A 278 -14.93 8.02 -2.59
N VAL A 279 -14.04 7.49 -1.73
CA VAL A 279 -13.28 8.29 -0.77
C VAL A 279 -12.35 9.27 -1.49
N ASP A 280 -11.57 8.82 -2.47
CA ASP A 280 -10.72 9.68 -3.30
C ASP A 280 -11.51 10.78 -4.02
N MET A 281 -12.70 10.45 -4.51
CA MET A 281 -13.55 11.41 -5.22
C MET A 281 -14.16 12.44 -4.27
N HIS A 282 -14.58 12.01 -3.06
CA HIS A 282 -15.03 12.91 -2.01
C HIS A 282 -13.92 13.89 -1.62
N ASP A 283 -12.72 13.38 -1.39
CA ASP A 283 -11.54 14.17 -1.09
C ASP A 283 -11.27 15.25 -2.15
N LYS A 284 -11.26 14.85 -3.43
CA LYS A 284 -11.04 15.77 -4.57
C LYS A 284 -12.15 16.82 -4.71
N ILE A 285 -13.41 16.43 -4.49
CA ILE A 285 -14.55 17.36 -4.56
C ILE A 285 -14.44 18.39 -3.44
N MET A 286 -14.24 17.94 -2.19
CA MET A 286 -14.13 18.83 -1.04
C MET A 286 -12.92 19.76 -1.13
N THR A 287 -11.76 19.23 -1.52
CA THR A 287 -10.56 20.02 -1.77
C THR A 287 -10.82 21.08 -2.85
N GLY A 288 -11.43 20.69 -3.98
CA GLY A 288 -11.72 21.62 -5.05
C GLY A 288 -12.78 22.68 -4.71
N VAL A 289 -13.73 22.38 -3.81
CA VAL A 289 -14.70 23.35 -3.31
C VAL A 289 -14.00 24.32 -2.35
N TYR A 290 -13.20 23.83 -1.41
CA TYR A 290 -12.53 24.63 -0.42
C TYR A 290 -11.45 25.55 -1.03
N SER A 291 -10.60 25.04 -1.91
CA SER A 291 -9.55 25.85 -2.57
C SER A 291 -10.13 26.95 -3.47
N ARG A 292 -11.28 26.70 -4.12
CA ARG A 292 -11.98 27.77 -4.87
C ARG A 292 -12.52 28.83 -3.92
N ALA A 293 -13.02 28.44 -2.75
CA ALA A 293 -13.47 29.38 -1.74
C ALA A 293 -12.31 30.24 -1.19
N GLU A 294 -11.17 29.64 -0.90
CA GLU A 294 -9.94 30.36 -0.49
C GLU A 294 -9.50 31.36 -1.54
N ASN A 295 -9.36 30.92 -2.79
CA ASN A 295 -8.95 31.81 -3.90
C ASN A 295 -9.91 32.98 -4.10
N GLN A 296 -11.23 32.77 -3.91
CA GLN A 296 -12.22 33.84 -4.01
C GLN A 296 -12.07 34.84 -2.88
N VAL A 297 -11.89 34.37 -1.63
CA VAL A 297 -11.64 35.24 -0.47
C VAL A 297 -10.35 36.04 -0.67
N ASP A 298 -9.27 35.40 -1.13
CA ASP A 298 -8.01 36.07 -1.39
C ASP A 298 -8.14 37.15 -2.46
N GLU A 299 -8.92 36.90 -3.52
CA GLU A 299 -9.17 37.90 -4.56
C GLU A 299 -10.00 39.08 -4.04
N GLU A 300 -11.01 38.81 -3.21
CA GLU A 300 -11.79 39.86 -2.51
C GLU A 300 -10.90 40.68 -1.58
N MET A 301 -10.02 40.04 -0.80
CA MET A 301 -9.06 40.71 0.07
C MET A 301 -8.05 41.57 -0.71
N ARG A 302 -7.58 41.12 -1.85
CA ARG A 302 -6.70 41.91 -2.74
C ARG A 302 -7.41 43.14 -3.30
N LYS A 303 -8.66 43.00 -3.74
CA LYS A 303 -9.49 44.14 -4.19
C LYS A 303 -9.69 45.17 -3.08
N ARG A 304 -10.09 44.71 -1.89
CA ARG A 304 -10.26 45.54 -0.70
C ARG A 304 -8.97 46.28 -0.32
N ARG A 305 -7.82 45.58 -0.32
CA ARG A 305 -6.53 46.21 -0.02
C ARG A 305 -6.17 47.33 -1.00
N LYS A 306 -6.40 47.10 -2.31
CA LYS A 306 -6.18 48.12 -3.34
C LYS A 306 -7.10 49.35 -3.12
N MET A 307 -8.37 49.10 -2.74
CA MET A 307 -9.34 50.15 -2.47
C MET A 307 -8.97 50.96 -1.25
N LEU A 308 -8.55 50.34 -0.15
CA LEU A 308 -8.03 51.01 1.04
C LEU A 308 -6.79 51.85 0.74
N GLN A 309 -5.87 51.32 -0.09
CA GLN A 309 -4.68 52.08 -0.52
C GLN A 309 -5.08 53.32 -1.30
N SER A 310 -6.02 53.21 -2.23
CA SER A 310 -6.60 54.34 -2.98
C SER A 310 -7.30 55.33 -2.05
N SER A 311 -8.00 54.83 -1.00
CA SER A 311 -8.64 55.70 0.02
C SER A 311 -7.59 56.50 0.81
N LEU A 312 -6.49 55.89 1.21
CA LEU A 312 -5.38 56.56 1.88
C LEU A 312 -4.76 57.65 1.02
N ASP A 313 -4.60 57.40 -0.28
CA ASP A 313 -4.08 58.43 -1.21
C ASP A 313 -5.05 59.60 -1.35
N SER A 314 -6.35 59.32 -1.39
CA SER A 314 -7.40 60.37 -1.40
C SER A 314 -7.46 61.16 -0.08
N PHE A 315 -7.42 60.51 1.06
CA PHE A 315 -7.35 61.20 2.35
C PHE A 315 -6.09 62.05 2.51
N ARG A 316 -4.95 61.54 2.01
CA ARG A 316 -3.70 62.31 1.95
C ARG A 316 -3.84 63.56 1.04
N ALA A 317 -4.49 63.44 -0.10
CA ALA A 317 -4.73 64.58 -1.00
C ALA A 317 -5.67 65.60 -0.37
N ILE A 318 -6.76 65.18 0.30
CA ILE A 318 -7.65 66.06 1.04
C ILE A 318 -6.90 66.76 2.19
N GLY A 319 -6.08 65.99 2.97
CA GLY A 319 -5.28 66.56 4.05
C GLY A 319 -4.32 67.64 3.58
N LYS A 320 -3.69 67.46 2.38
CA LYS A 320 -2.83 68.50 1.79
C LYS A 320 -3.61 69.75 1.44
N VAL A 321 -4.82 69.66 0.87
CA VAL A 321 -5.67 70.80 0.54
C VAL A 321 -6.12 71.51 1.82
N LEU A 322 -6.45 70.79 2.89
CA LEU A 322 -6.87 71.34 4.18
C LEU A 322 -5.73 72.05 4.92
N LEU A 323 -4.48 71.66 4.70
CA LEU A 323 -3.30 72.25 5.36
C LEU A 323 -2.65 73.36 4.53
N ASP A 324 -3.14 73.65 3.33
CA ASP A 324 -2.63 74.71 2.47
C ASP A 324 -3.28 76.04 2.83
N GLU A 325 -2.52 76.89 3.49
CA GLU A 325 -2.95 78.22 3.91
C GLU A 325 -3.30 79.16 2.74
N ALA A 326 -2.94 78.85 1.54
CA ALA A 326 -3.30 79.61 0.35
C ALA A 326 -4.74 79.35 -0.15
N VAL A 327 -5.44 78.33 0.40
CA VAL A 327 -6.82 77.98 0.04
C VAL A 327 -7.79 78.62 1.02
N GLU A 328 -8.62 79.55 0.57
CA GLU A 328 -9.64 80.21 1.36
C GLU A 328 -10.73 79.23 1.83
N ASP A 329 -11.21 79.35 3.10
CA ASP A 329 -12.24 78.48 3.69
C ASP A 329 -13.53 78.44 2.87
N LEU A 330 -13.90 79.50 2.19
CA LEU A 330 -15.11 79.57 1.34
C LEU A 330 -15.01 78.71 0.07
N THR A 331 -13.81 78.45 -0.44
CA THR A 331 -13.56 77.72 -1.66
C THR A 331 -13.05 76.29 -1.38
N LEU A 332 -12.72 75.99 -0.14
CA LEU A 332 -12.12 74.74 0.31
C LEU A 332 -12.87 73.50 -0.21
N ARG A 333 -14.18 73.49 -0.08
CA ARG A 333 -15.03 72.38 -0.55
C ARG A 333 -15.00 72.21 -2.07
N GLN A 334 -14.91 73.27 -2.82
CA GLN A 334 -14.80 73.25 -4.28
C GLN A 334 -13.45 72.70 -4.72
N VAL A 335 -12.36 73.10 -4.07
CA VAL A 335 -11.01 72.61 -4.32
C VAL A 335 -10.89 71.12 -4.01
N ILE A 336 -11.47 70.64 -2.89
CA ILE A 336 -11.49 69.23 -2.54
C ILE A 336 -12.20 68.41 -3.63
N PHE A 337 -13.40 68.81 -4.06
CA PHE A 337 -14.15 68.10 -5.07
C PHE A 337 -13.63 68.28 -6.51
N SER A 338 -12.80 69.29 -6.76
CA SER A 338 -12.04 69.36 -8.01
C SER A 338 -10.85 68.40 -8.03
N THR A 339 -10.28 68.11 -6.86
CA THR A 339 -9.14 67.17 -6.70
C THR A 339 -9.60 65.72 -6.68
N ILE A 340 -10.75 65.43 -6.01
CA ILE A 340 -11.30 64.06 -5.88
C ILE A 340 -12.78 64.12 -6.21
N ALA A 341 -13.22 63.29 -7.17
CA ALA A 341 -14.61 63.18 -7.51
C ALA A 341 -15.47 62.77 -6.27
N ARG A 342 -16.57 63.47 -6.04
CA ARG A 342 -17.43 63.21 -4.88
C ARG A 342 -17.89 61.73 -4.79
N SER A 343 -18.29 61.14 -5.90
CA SER A 343 -18.72 59.73 -5.97
C SER A 343 -17.60 58.77 -5.57
N LEU A 344 -16.35 59.09 -5.93
CA LEU A 344 -15.19 58.29 -5.53
C LEU A 344 -14.96 58.35 -4.04
N LEU A 345 -15.05 59.56 -3.44
CA LEU A 345 -14.87 59.74 -2.02
C LEU A 345 -15.98 59.04 -1.23
N GLU A 346 -17.24 59.10 -1.69
CA GLU A 346 -18.37 58.41 -1.06
C GLU A 346 -18.12 56.87 -1.06
N SER A 347 -17.72 56.30 -2.18
CA SER A 347 -17.41 54.85 -2.27
C SER A 347 -16.20 54.43 -1.43
N GLN A 348 -15.23 55.33 -1.24
CA GLN A 348 -14.04 55.07 -0.42
C GLN A 348 -14.37 55.13 1.08
N VAL A 349 -15.24 56.03 1.50
CA VAL A 349 -15.73 56.09 2.90
C VAL A 349 -16.51 54.82 3.24
N GLU A 350 -17.44 54.40 2.36
CA GLU A 350 -18.19 53.16 2.53
C GLU A 350 -17.26 51.92 2.64
N ALA A 351 -16.23 51.87 1.79
CA ALA A 351 -15.24 50.78 1.84
C ALA A 351 -14.43 50.74 3.14
N VAL A 352 -14.11 51.90 3.72
CA VAL A 352 -13.43 51.99 5.01
C VAL A 352 -14.36 51.56 6.15
N ASP A 353 -15.64 51.94 6.11
CA ASP A 353 -16.63 51.50 7.08
C ASP A 353 -16.86 49.98 7.05
N ASP A 354 -17.00 49.38 5.85
CA ASP A 354 -17.06 47.93 5.68
C ASP A 354 -15.82 47.21 6.22
N TYR A 355 -14.64 47.81 6.05
CA TYR A 355 -13.42 47.26 6.63
C TYR A 355 -13.42 47.31 8.16
N ARG A 356 -13.87 48.41 8.77
CA ARG A 356 -13.95 48.57 10.24
C ARG A 356 -14.97 47.64 10.88
N GLU A 357 -16.06 47.35 10.21
CA GLU A 357 -17.10 46.43 10.69
C GLU A 357 -16.65 44.97 10.66
N GLY A 358 -15.46 44.68 10.14
CA GLY A 358 -14.88 43.34 10.16
C GLY A 358 -15.64 42.31 9.30
N LYS A 359 -16.43 42.75 8.32
CA LYS A 359 -17.17 41.89 7.40
C LYS A 359 -16.19 41.13 6.47
N HIS A 360 -15.38 40.24 7.05
CA HIS A 360 -14.48 39.42 6.27
C HIS A 360 -15.19 38.14 5.81
N SER A 361 -15.22 37.91 4.50
CA SER A 361 -15.70 36.63 3.96
C SER A 361 -14.76 35.53 4.43
N HIS A 362 -15.28 34.53 5.14
CA HIS A 362 -14.52 33.33 5.48
C HIS A 362 -14.75 32.26 4.39
N PRO A 363 -13.72 31.50 3.96
CA PRO A 363 -13.87 30.46 2.93
C PRO A 363 -15.02 29.49 3.20
N PHE A 364 -15.28 29.19 4.49
CA PHE A 364 -16.37 28.31 4.90
C PHE A 364 -17.77 28.79 4.49
N HIS A 365 -18.05 30.09 4.48
CA HIS A 365 -19.35 30.62 3.99
C HIS A 365 -19.55 30.31 2.49
N LEU A 366 -18.47 30.33 1.72
CA LEU A 366 -18.52 29.95 0.30
C LEU A 366 -18.70 28.44 0.12
N VAL A 367 -18.14 27.60 1.02
CA VAL A 367 -18.43 26.16 1.07
C VAL A 367 -19.91 25.94 1.36
N GLN A 368 -20.49 26.65 2.34
CA GLN A 368 -21.94 26.60 2.65
C GLN A 368 -22.80 27.00 1.44
N SER A 369 -22.36 27.95 0.63
CA SER A 369 -23.07 28.32 -0.59
C SER A 369 -23.18 27.17 -1.60
N ARG A 370 -22.26 26.21 -1.53
CA ARG A 370 -22.24 24.99 -2.35
C ARG A 370 -22.97 23.79 -1.72
N PHE A 371 -23.68 23.98 -0.63
CA PHE A 371 -24.41 22.93 0.09
C PHE A 371 -25.26 22.06 -0.81
N TYR A 372 -26.13 22.63 -1.63
CA TYR A 372 -27.00 21.88 -2.53
C TYR A 372 -26.23 21.10 -3.63
N TYR A 373 -25.04 21.59 -4.01
CA TYR A 373 -24.18 20.86 -4.92
C TYR A 373 -23.58 19.61 -4.25
N LEU A 374 -23.17 19.73 -2.99
CA LEU A 374 -22.65 18.62 -2.20
C LEU A 374 -23.77 17.62 -1.85
N ARG A 375 -24.91 18.09 -1.42
CA ARG A 375 -26.04 17.23 -1.03
C ARG A 375 -26.61 16.37 -2.15
N ARG A 376 -26.25 16.61 -3.40
CA ARG A 376 -26.65 15.76 -4.53
C ARG A 376 -26.13 14.32 -4.42
N PHE A 377 -25.06 14.10 -3.69
CA PHE A 377 -24.44 12.78 -3.60
C PHE A 377 -24.11 12.37 -2.15
N THR A 378 -23.99 13.29 -1.22
CA THR A 378 -23.52 13.00 0.14
C THR A 378 -24.41 12.03 0.92
N PRO A 379 -25.77 12.07 0.85
CA PRO A 379 -26.59 11.06 1.52
C PRO A 379 -26.24 9.65 1.06
N ALA A 380 -26.30 9.38 -0.24
CA ALA A 380 -26.00 8.08 -0.79
C ALA A 380 -24.53 7.67 -0.63
N LEU A 381 -23.58 8.62 -0.63
CA LEU A 381 -22.19 8.32 -0.30
C LEU A 381 -22.04 7.76 1.12
N LEU A 382 -22.71 8.39 2.09
CA LEU A 382 -22.62 7.99 3.49
C LEU A 382 -23.30 6.64 3.79
N GLU A 383 -24.24 6.20 2.97
CA GLU A 383 -24.84 4.86 3.07
C GLU A 383 -23.81 3.76 2.77
N HIS A 384 -22.91 3.98 1.81
CA HIS A 384 -21.95 2.98 1.33
C HIS A 384 -20.53 3.13 1.90
N VAL A 385 -20.18 4.28 2.50
CA VAL A 385 -18.85 4.53 3.08
C VAL A 385 -18.95 4.44 4.60
N ASP A 386 -18.60 3.27 5.16
CA ASP A 386 -18.65 3.00 6.60
C ASP A 386 -17.36 3.55 7.27
N CYS A 387 -17.47 4.77 7.82
CA CYS A 387 -16.41 5.45 8.55
C CYS A 387 -16.32 4.93 9.99
N ARG A 388 -15.13 4.54 10.42
CA ARG A 388 -14.83 4.01 11.76
C ARG A 388 -13.61 4.67 12.36
N SER A 389 -13.49 4.65 13.68
CA SER A 389 -12.30 5.08 14.41
C SER A 389 -11.89 4.01 15.43
N GLU A 390 -10.65 4.08 15.92
CA GLU A 390 -10.19 3.18 16.98
C GLU A 390 -10.94 3.40 18.31
N ASP A 391 -11.37 4.64 18.57
CA ASP A 391 -12.21 4.99 19.72
C ASP A 391 -13.65 4.48 19.59
N GLY A 392 -13.98 3.83 18.47
CA GLY A 392 -15.30 3.29 18.19
C GLY A 392 -16.38 4.37 18.13
N ALA A 393 -17.57 4.07 18.66
CA ALA A 393 -18.71 4.99 18.70
C ALA A 393 -18.49 6.25 19.57
N ARG A 394 -17.38 6.36 20.30
CA ARG A 394 -17.03 7.56 21.08
C ARG A 394 -16.38 8.67 20.25
N SER A 395 -16.05 8.40 19.00
CA SER A 395 -15.52 9.44 18.10
C SER A 395 -16.65 10.42 17.72
N PRO A 396 -16.53 11.71 18.05
CA PRO A 396 -17.57 12.69 17.70
C PRO A 396 -17.83 12.80 16.19
N LEU A 397 -16.86 12.43 15.35
CA LEU A 397 -17.04 12.41 13.91
C LEU A 397 -17.90 11.21 13.48
N VAL A 398 -17.64 10.03 14.03
CA VAL A 398 -18.41 8.81 13.69
C VAL A 398 -19.85 8.98 14.16
N GLU A 399 -20.07 9.49 15.40
CA GLU A 399 -21.40 9.83 15.90
C GLU A 399 -22.13 10.82 14.98
N ALA A 400 -21.42 11.84 14.49
CA ALA A 400 -22.00 12.83 13.58
C ALA A 400 -22.36 12.21 12.21
N VAL A 401 -21.58 11.27 11.69
CA VAL A 401 -21.90 10.55 10.44
C VAL A 401 -23.14 9.68 10.62
N GLU A 402 -23.25 8.96 11.73
CA GLU A 402 -24.41 8.13 12.04
C GLU A 402 -25.67 8.98 12.21
N LEU A 403 -25.58 10.06 12.98
CA LEU A 403 -26.68 11.02 13.12
C LEU A 403 -27.12 11.59 11.77
N LEU A 404 -26.16 11.93 10.88
CA LEU A 404 -26.53 12.47 9.55
C LEU A 404 -27.24 11.45 8.70
N ARG A 405 -26.88 10.15 8.77
CA ARG A 405 -27.60 9.05 8.11
C ARG A 405 -29.05 8.98 8.60
N GLU A 406 -29.27 8.91 9.91
CA GLU A 406 -30.62 8.90 10.52
C GLU A 406 -31.46 10.12 10.11
N LEU A 407 -30.84 11.31 10.12
CA LEU A 407 -31.52 12.54 9.71
C LEU A 407 -31.88 12.57 8.23
N ASN A 408 -31.11 11.88 7.38
CA ASN A 408 -31.39 11.74 5.95
C ASN A 408 -32.55 10.75 5.72
N ASP A 409 -32.55 9.61 6.40
CA ASP A 409 -33.56 8.57 6.30
C ASP A 409 -34.92 9.10 6.76
N ASP A 410 -34.94 9.81 7.89
CA ASP A 410 -36.13 10.44 8.46
C ASP A 410 -36.56 11.74 7.76
N ASN A 411 -35.81 12.23 6.78
CA ASN A 411 -36.01 13.54 6.14
C ASN A 411 -36.11 14.73 7.13
N LYS A 412 -35.45 14.63 8.29
CA LYS A 412 -35.46 15.68 9.31
C LYS A 412 -34.63 16.89 8.88
N ARG A 413 -35.22 18.09 8.98
CA ARG A 413 -34.59 19.34 8.56
C ARG A 413 -33.81 20.05 9.66
N LYS A 414 -34.07 19.74 10.94
CA LYS A 414 -33.41 20.34 12.09
C LYS A 414 -32.45 19.37 12.72
N LEU A 415 -31.37 19.89 13.31
CA LEU A 415 -30.49 19.12 14.19
C LEU A 415 -31.15 18.96 15.56
N PRO A 416 -30.93 17.83 16.25
CA PRO A 416 -31.24 17.71 17.68
C PRO A 416 -30.31 18.61 18.52
N GLU A 417 -30.74 18.98 19.74
CA GLU A 417 -29.97 19.83 20.64
C GLU A 417 -28.66 19.22 21.11
N ASP A 418 -28.60 17.88 21.16
CA ASP A 418 -27.46 17.07 21.57
C ASP A 418 -26.55 16.67 20.39
N ALA A 419 -26.73 17.26 19.19
CA ALA A 419 -25.91 16.94 18.03
C ALA A 419 -24.41 17.10 18.34
N PRO A 420 -23.57 16.12 17.95
CA PRO A 420 -22.14 16.17 18.21
C PRO A 420 -21.47 17.35 17.49
N LEU A 421 -20.73 18.15 18.25
CA LEU A 421 -19.95 19.32 17.78
C LEU A 421 -18.45 19.13 17.95
N GLY A 422 -18.02 18.03 18.58
CA GLY A 422 -16.62 17.77 18.93
C GLY A 422 -15.68 17.66 17.72
N PHE A 423 -16.20 17.26 16.55
CA PHE A 423 -15.44 17.14 15.30
C PHE A 423 -15.18 18.50 14.63
N ILE A 424 -15.92 19.57 15.04
CA ILE A 424 -15.81 20.89 14.39
C ILE A 424 -14.58 21.61 14.92
N LYS A 425 -13.68 22.04 14.04
CA LYS A 425 -12.50 22.84 14.38
C LYS A 425 -12.92 24.11 15.11
N ARG A 426 -12.16 24.50 16.13
CA ARG A 426 -12.45 25.69 16.94
C ARG A 426 -12.68 26.97 16.11
N SER A 427 -11.91 27.13 15.02
CA SER A 427 -12.04 28.27 14.09
C SER A 427 -13.35 28.30 13.32
N LEU A 428 -14.00 27.16 13.12
CA LEU A 428 -15.25 27.03 12.37
C LEU A 428 -16.50 27.09 13.28
N ARG A 429 -16.35 26.84 14.57
CA ARG A 429 -17.49 26.85 15.53
C ARG A 429 -18.35 28.12 15.46
N PRO A 430 -17.77 29.33 15.48
CA PRO A 430 -18.58 30.58 15.40
C PRO A 430 -19.32 30.75 14.07
N LEU A 431 -18.89 30.02 13.02
CA LEU A 431 -19.48 30.06 11.68
C LEU A 431 -20.58 29.02 11.46
N VAL A 432 -20.66 28.06 12.40
CA VAL A 432 -21.68 26.99 12.39
C VAL A 432 -22.85 27.38 13.31
N GLU A 433 -22.58 28.15 14.36
CA GLU A 433 -23.57 28.72 15.27
C GLU A 433 -24.03 30.11 14.79
N GLU A 434 -25.31 30.26 14.51
CA GLU A 434 -25.95 31.55 14.23
C GLU A 434 -26.98 31.85 15.34
N ASN A 435 -26.81 32.97 16.08
CA ASN A 435 -27.71 33.40 17.15
C ASN A 435 -27.96 32.35 18.26
N GLY A 436 -26.96 31.51 18.55
CA GLY A 436 -27.06 30.46 19.58
C GLY A 436 -27.73 29.17 19.11
N GLU A 437 -28.13 29.07 17.83
CA GLU A 437 -28.62 27.85 17.20
C GLU A 437 -27.59 27.31 16.21
N VAL A 438 -27.42 25.98 16.18
CA VAL A 438 -26.53 25.30 15.21
C VAL A 438 -27.27 25.14 13.88
N SER A 439 -26.73 25.76 12.82
CA SER A 439 -27.25 25.60 11.47
C SER A 439 -26.93 24.22 10.93
N LYS A 440 -27.97 23.39 10.66
CA LYS A 440 -27.80 22.04 10.06
C LYS A 440 -26.97 22.09 8.77
N ARG A 441 -27.20 23.09 7.93
CA ARG A 441 -26.47 23.27 6.67
C ARG A 441 -24.97 23.51 6.89
N ALA A 442 -24.64 24.39 7.84
CA ALA A 442 -23.27 24.66 8.21
C ALA A 442 -22.61 23.43 8.86
N TRP A 443 -23.33 22.75 9.75
CA TRP A 443 -22.90 21.54 10.42
C TRP A 443 -22.59 20.40 9.41
N GLU A 444 -23.47 20.11 8.44
CA GLU A 444 -23.21 19.14 7.37
C GLU A 444 -21.97 19.52 6.54
N CYS A 445 -21.78 20.79 6.20
CA CYS A 445 -20.60 21.24 5.46
C CYS A 445 -19.31 21.05 6.29
N ALA A 446 -19.36 21.34 7.58
CA ALA A 446 -18.24 21.12 8.50
C ALA A 446 -17.92 19.61 8.65
N LEU A 447 -18.95 18.76 8.72
CA LEU A 447 -18.81 17.32 8.78
C LEU A 447 -18.11 16.76 7.53
N LEU A 448 -18.51 17.18 6.33
CA LEU A 448 -17.90 16.72 5.08
C LEU A 448 -16.42 17.14 4.97
N LEU A 449 -16.05 18.31 5.48
CA LEU A 449 -14.65 18.74 5.57
C LEU A 449 -13.89 17.90 6.60
N ALA A 450 -14.50 17.63 7.76
CA ALA A 450 -13.88 16.83 8.82
C ALA A 450 -13.66 15.39 8.38
N ILE A 451 -14.62 14.74 7.70
CA ILE A 451 -14.44 13.40 7.12
C ILE A 451 -13.20 13.35 6.23
N ARG A 452 -13.04 14.33 5.34
CA ARG A 452 -11.85 14.42 4.48
C ARG A 452 -10.57 14.52 5.30
N ASP A 453 -10.55 15.44 6.27
CA ASP A 453 -9.35 15.76 7.04
C ASP A 453 -8.95 14.59 7.96
N GLU A 454 -9.92 13.96 8.63
CA GLU A 454 -9.68 12.84 9.56
C GLU A 454 -9.29 11.54 8.85
N ILE A 455 -9.84 11.28 7.64
CA ILE A 455 -9.38 10.15 6.81
C ILE A 455 -7.95 10.40 6.32
N ARG A 456 -7.60 11.63 5.92
CA ARG A 456 -6.23 11.99 5.52
C ARG A 456 -5.23 11.87 6.68
N ALA A 457 -5.65 12.22 7.89
CA ALA A 457 -4.85 12.11 9.10
C ALA A 457 -4.70 10.66 9.60
N GLY A 458 -5.53 9.72 9.11
CA GLY A 458 -5.56 8.33 9.57
C GLY A 458 -6.31 8.13 10.89
N ASN A 459 -6.96 9.17 11.45
CA ASN A 459 -7.75 9.08 12.69
C ASN A 459 -9.10 8.36 12.45
N VAL A 460 -9.57 8.39 11.22
CA VAL A 460 -10.77 7.68 10.76
C VAL A 460 -10.39 6.79 9.60
N TYR A 461 -10.80 5.54 9.67
CA TYR A 461 -10.64 4.57 8.60
C TYR A 461 -11.99 4.16 8.00
N VAL A 462 -11.95 3.60 6.80
CA VAL A 462 -13.15 3.16 6.09
C VAL A 462 -13.14 1.63 6.01
N LYS A 463 -14.21 1.02 6.51
CA LYS A 463 -14.37 -0.44 6.48
C LYS A 463 -14.27 -0.95 5.05
N ASP A 464 -13.64 -2.11 4.87
CA ASP A 464 -13.42 -2.79 3.59
C ASP A 464 -12.61 -2.01 2.55
N SER A 465 -12.13 -0.79 2.87
CA SER A 465 -11.21 -0.05 2.05
C SER A 465 -9.83 -0.73 2.02
N LYS A 466 -9.12 -0.62 0.90
CA LYS A 466 -7.73 -1.11 0.77
C LYS A 466 -6.70 -0.06 1.12
N ARG A 467 -7.03 1.21 0.89
CA ARG A 467 -6.12 2.35 1.07
C ARG A 467 -6.41 3.14 2.33
N PHE A 468 -7.66 3.15 2.74
CA PHE A 468 -8.16 3.90 3.88
C PHE A 468 -8.69 2.98 4.99
N GLY A 469 -8.24 1.70 4.98
CA GLY A 469 -8.52 0.71 6.03
C GLY A 469 -7.79 1.03 7.34
N ARG A 470 -8.07 0.24 8.36
CA ARG A 470 -7.40 0.36 9.65
C ARG A 470 -5.89 0.19 9.49
N PHE A 471 -5.12 1.04 10.18
CA PHE A 471 -3.66 1.03 10.08
C PHE A 471 -3.04 -0.33 10.43
N ASP A 472 -3.56 -0.98 11.46
CA ASP A 472 -3.09 -2.32 11.88
C ASP A 472 -3.30 -3.40 10.81
N ASP A 473 -4.30 -3.26 9.94
CA ASP A 473 -4.57 -4.24 8.87
C ASP A 473 -3.44 -4.29 7.81
N PHE A 474 -2.55 -3.31 7.79
CA PHE A 474 -1.37 -3.28 6.93
C PHE A 474 -0.17 -4.02 7.51
N PHE A 475 -0.19 -4.38 8.78
CA PHE A 475 0.85 -5.14 9.45
C PHE A 475 0.54 -6.64 9.48
N ILE A 476 1.57 -7.40 9.72
CA ILE A 476 1.42 -8.84 10.00
C ILE A 476 0.85 -8.96 11.41
N ALA A 477 -0.20 -9.77 11.58
CA ALA A 477 -0.78 -10.02 12.92
C ALA A 477 0.30 -10.57 13.88
N ASP A 478 0.27 -10.13 15.14
CA ASP A 478 1.29 -10.48 16.16
C ASP A 478 1.53 -11.97 16.27
N SER A 479 0.47 -12.78 16.27
CA SER A 479 0.56 -14.25 16.29
C SER A 479 1.28 -14.86 15.08
N GLN A 480 1.23 -14.19 13.92
CA GLN A 480 1.96 -14.60 12.73
C GLN A 480 3.39 -14.03 12.73
N TRP A 481 3.58 -12.88 13.36
CA TRP A 481 4.88 -12.26 13.48
C TRP A 481 5.81 -13.08 14.38
N GLU A 482 5.35 -13.51 15.54
CA GLU A 482 6.11 -14.36 16.46
C GLU A 482 6.70 -15.60 15.76
N THR A 483 5.94 -16.24 14.87
CA THR A 483 6.41 -17.42 14.13
C THR A 483 7.33 -17.10 12.96
N ARG A 484 7.27 -15.89 12.41
CA ARG A 484 8.02 -15.47 11.20
C ARG A 484 9.23 -14.59 11.50
N GLN A 485 9.26 -13.99 12.67
CA GLN A 485 10.27 -12.99 13.08
C GLN A 485 11.70 -13.51 12.89
N ALA A 486 12.01 -14.69 13.41
CA ALA A 486 13.34 -15.27 13.31
C ALA A 486 13.81 -15.50 11.86
N ALA A 487 12.90 -16.00 11.01
CA ALA A 487 13.19 -16.19 9.59
C ALA A 487 13.35 -14.85 8.85
N PHE A 488 12.53 -13.86 9.20
CA PHE A 488 12.61 -12.52 8.63
C PHE A 488 13.95 -11.84 9.01
N PHE A 489 14.33 -11.85 10.27
CA PHE A 489 15.57 -11.23 10.76
C PHE A 489 16.79 -11.89 10.13
N ARG A 490 16.82 -13.22 10.05
CA ARG A 490 17.89 -13.95 9.37
C ARG A 490 18.01 -13.54 7.90
N ARG A 491 16.88 -13.43 7.19
CA ARG A 491 16.85 -13.01 5.77
C ARG A 491 17.27 -11.56 5.57
N ALA A 492 16.91 -10.69 6.50
CA ALA A 492 17.25 -9.26 6.47
C ALA A 492 18.69 -8.99 6.96
N GLY A 493 19.42 -10.02 7.44
CA GLY A 493 20.75 -9.85 8.05
C GLY A 493 20.70 -9.06 9.35
N LEU A 494 19.58 -9.16 10.08
CA LEU A 494 19.36 -8.48 11.36
C LEU A 494 19.63 -9.43 12.53
N PRO A 495 19.91 -8.90 13.75
CA PRO A 495 19.99 -9.69 14.98
C PRO A 495 18.74 -10.54 15.20
N ALA A 496 18.92 -11.68 15.88
CA ALA A 496 17.80 -12.62 16.12
C ALA A 496 16.71 -12.04 17.05
N MET A 497 17.06 -11.11 17.93
CA MET A 497 16.16 -10.46 18.87
C MET A 497 15.78 -9.07 18.38
N ALA A 498 14.49 -8.73 18.44
CA ALA A 498 13.99 -7.43 18.00
C ALA A 498 14.61 -6.26 18.78
N ASP A 499 14.86 -6.47 20.07
CA ASP A 499 15.41 -5.46 20.96
C ASP A 499 16.85 -5.08 20.61
N ASP A 500 17.60 -5.97 19.96
CA ASP A 500 18.98 -5.73 19.53
C ASP A 500 19.06 -4.98 18.19
N VAL A 501 17.98 -4.93 17.41
CA VAL A 501 17.94 -4.32 16.07
C VAL A 501 18.29 -2.83 16.12
N PRO A 502 17.75 -2.00 17.04
CA PRO A 502 18.09 -0.58 17.09
C PRO A 502 19.58 -0.34 17.33
N ALA A 503 20.19 -1.09 18.27
CA ALA A 503 21.62 -0.98 18.58
C ALA A 503 22.47 -1.38 17.37
N TYR A 504 22.14 -2.48 16.73
CA TYR A 504 22.81 -2.96 15.52
C TYR A 504 22.71 -1.97 14.35
N LEU A 505 21.54 -1.38 14.13
CA LEU A 505 21.37 -0.39 13.06
C LEU A 505 22.10 0.92 13.36
N THR A 506 22.19 1.33 14.64
CA THR A 506 22.96 2.49 15.06
C THR A 506 24.45 2.27 14.81
N GLU A 507 24.99 1.13 15.22
CA GLU A 507 26.39 0.78 14.96
C GLU A 507 26.73 0.79 13.46
N ARG A 508 25.88 0.17 12.63
CA ARG A 508 26.05 0.19 11.17
C ARG A 508 25.95 1.58 10.56
N LEU A 509 25.10 2.45 11.13
CA LEU A 509 24.99 3.83 10.68
C LEU A 509 26.25 4.63 11.01
N ASP A 510 26.79 4.42 12.24
CA ASP A 510 28.04 5.06 12.68
C ASP A 510 29.21 4.59 11.82
N ASP A 511 29.35 3.28 11.56
CA ASP A 511 30.37 2.73 10.66
C ASP A 511 30.28 3.32 9.24
N ALA A 512 29.07 3.42 8.70
CA ALA A 512 28.83 3.99 7.38
C ALA A 512 29.13 5.51 7.35
N TYR A 513 28.84 6.21 8.44
CA TYR A 513 29.15 7.63 8.58
C TYR A 513 30.66 7.87 8.69
N ASP A 514 31.37 7.05 9.46
CA ASP A 514 32.83 7.12 9.58
C ASP A 514 33.52 6.83 8.24
N ALA A 515 33.07 5.79 7.52
CA ALA A 515 33.56 5.49 6.17
C ALA A 515 33.28 6.64 5.19
N PHE A 516 32.11 7.28 5.28
CA PHE A 516 31.78 8.46 4.47
C PHE A 516 32.72 9.64 4.80
N LEU A 517 33.01 9.88 6.08
CA LEU A 517 33.92 10.94 6.48
C LEU A 517 35.36 10.71 5.98
N GLU A 518 35.83 9.45 5.95
CA GLU A 518 37.13 9.08 5.39
C GLU A 518 37.21 9.32 3.87
N GLU A 519 36.12 9.09 3.14
CA GLU A 519 36.03 9.29 1.68
C GLU A 519 35.77 10.76 1.29
N LEU A 520 35.27 11.59 2.21
CA LEU A 520 34.89 12.98 1.96
C LEU A 520 36.01 13.83 1.36
N PRO A 521 37.29 13.72 1.82
CA PRO A 521 38.40 14.48 1.24
C PRO A 521 38.72 14.13 -0.23
N ALA A 522 38.36 12.93 -0.67
CA ALA A 522 38.54 12.44 -2.03
C ALA A 522 37.39 12.78 -2.99
N ASN A 523 36.26 13.23 -2.43
CA ASN A 523 35.05 13.47 -3.20
C ASN A 523 34.98 14.91 -3.73
N THR A 524 35.33 15.11 -5.00
CA THR A 524 35.38 16.42 -5.69
C THR A 524 34.00 17.10 -5.82
N TYR A 525 32.91 16.43 -5.47
CA TYR A 525 31.53 16.98 -5.50
C TYR A 525 31.09 17.55 -4.16
N ALA A 526 31.85 17.35 -3.08
CA ALA A 526 31.53 17.82 -1.73
C ALA A 526 32.27 19.09 -1.30
N SER A 527 33.06 19.73 -2.22
CA SER A 527 33.78 20.98 -2.00
C SER A 527 33.04 22.19 -2.58
#